data_08c232ed1f48c1ad73236326883ee647
#
_entry.id   08c232ed1f48c1ad73236326883ee647
#
_cell.length_a   1.000
_cell.length_b   1.000
_cell.length_c   1.000
_cell.angle_alpha   90.00
_cell.angle_beta   90.00
_cell.angle_gamma   90.00
#
_symmetry.space_group_name_H-M   'P 1'
#
loop_
_entity.id
_entity.type
_entity.pdbx_description
1 polymer ?
#
loop_
_entity_poly.entity_id
_entity_poly.type
_entity_poly.pdbx_seq_one_letter_code
_entity_poly.pdbx_strand_id
1 'polypeptide(L)'
;MAMLLLLIGLVAAVALFGWAFSSPSPSIKVGGAIAALAVLFLFVLFSSVRRVSENEIGIVVKHFGDELPSGTIIATNGEKGPQSKILGPGWHFWLWPGLYDIEIEPIVRVTSEQVGLITAVDGAPLPKGQAFAAEWDQPGKMLMAEYFLNEGNGHRGPQASVLKPGNYRLNTRLFQIDLADATNIPKAMVGVIKSNVGESPAATDGEIASIVAKGERGIWEEPLHPNKLYLNTNAYEITL
;
A
#
# COMPACT_ATOMS: atom_id res chain seq x y z
N MET A 1 11.59 2.08 -19.53
CA MET A 1 11.87 0.95 -20.46
C MET A 1 10.75 0.70 -21.46
N ALA A 2 9.48 0.61 -21.03
CA ALA A 2 8.34 0.36 -21.93
C ALA A 2 8.15 1.44 -23.01
N MET A 3 8.26 2.70 -22.64
CA MET A 3 8.13 3.83 -23.57
C MET A 3 9.24 3.82 -24.65
N LEU A 4 10.45 3.39 -24.30
CA LEU A 4 11.54 3.21 -25.25
C LEU A 4 11.24 2.07 -26.23
N LEU A 5 10.70 0.96 -25.77
CA LEU A 5 10.29 -0.16 -26.63
C LEU A 5 9.19 0.26 -27.63
N LEU A 6 8.19 1.03 -27.17
CA LEU A 6 7.16 1.58 -28.04
C LEU A 6 7.73 2.48 -29.12
N LEU A 7 8.68 3.35 -28.76
CA LEU A 7 9.35 4.26 -29.69
C LEU A 7 10.15 3.50 -30.74
N ILE A 8 10.89 2.46 -30.34
CA ILE A 8 11.62 1.58 -31.26
C ILE A 8 10.65 0.85 -32.20
N GLY A 9 9.54 0.32 -31.68
CA GLY A 9 8.52 -0.34 -32.47
C GLY A 9 7.87 0.58 -33.48
N LEU A 10 7.58 1.81 -33.09
CA LEU A 10 7.03 2.83 -33.98
C LEU A 10 8.01 3.17 -35.12
N VAL A 11 9.28 3.39 -34.79
CA VAL A 11 10.31 3.69 -35.82
C VAL A 11 10.47 2.52 -36.77
N ALA A 12 10.50 1.27 -36.27
CA ALA A 12 10.59 0.08 -37.12
C ALA A 12 9.37 -0.09 -38.02
N ALA A 13 8.17 0.14 -37.49
CA ALA A 13 6.93 0.07 -38.30
C ALA A 13 6.88 1.15 -39.39
N VAL A 14 7.27 2.39 -39.07
CA VAL A 14 7.34 3.49 -40.04
C VAL A 14 8.38 3.20 -41.12
N ALA A 15 9.54 2.67 -40.77
CA ALA A 15 10.59 2.31 -41.73
C ALA A 15 10.12 1.19 -42.69
N LEU A 16 9.48 0.14 -42.16
CA LEU A 16 8.90 -0.93 -42.94
C LEU A 16 7.80 -0.45 -43.88
N PHE A 17 6.92 0.41 -43.40
CA PHE A 17 5.84 0.99 -44.17
C PHE A 17 6.39 1.86 -45.32
N GLY A 18 7.36 2.74 -45.02
CA GLY A 18 8.01 3.59 -45.99
C GLY A 18 8.73 2.80 -47.08
N TRP A 19 9.45 1.74 -46.71
CA TRP A 19 10.11 0.84 -47.67
C TRP A 19 9.09 0.13 -48.56
N ALA A 20 8.03 -0.42 -48.01
CA ALA A 20 6.99 -1.10 -48.77
C ALA A 20 6.23 -0.16 -49.71
N PHE A 21 5.97 1.06 -49.24
CA PHE A 21 5.25 2.05 -50.05
C PHE A 21 6.06 2.55 -51.25
N SER A 22 7.39 2.51 -51.17
CA SER A 22 8.30 2.86 -52.30
C SER A 22 8.34 1.79 -53.38
N SER A 23 7.82 0.58 -53.15
CA SER A 23 7.78 -0.48 -54.13
C SER A 23 6.74 -0.21 -55.23
N PRO A 24 7.01 -0.55 -56.47
CA PRO A 24 6.05 -0.43 -57.56
C PRO A 24 4.89 -1.45 -57.50
N SER A 25 5.10 -2.57 -56.80
CA SER A 25 4.12 -3.67 -56.72
C SER A 25 3.05 -3.42 -55.66
N PRO A 26 1.75 -3.48 -56.03
CA PRO A 26 0.66 -3.28 -55.07
C PRO A 26 0.61 -4.37 -53.97
N SER A 27 0.98 -5.59 -54.29
CA SER A 27 1.06 -6.69 -53.30
C SER A 27 2.11 -6.45 -52.24
N ILE A 28 3.27 -5.86 -52.59
CA ILE A 28 4.31 -5.49 -51.62
C ILE A 28 3.83 -4.33 -50.73
N LYS A 29 3.09 -3.38 -51.24
CA LYS A 29 2.53 -2.29 -50.45
C LYS A 29 1.56 -2.81 -49.39
N VAL A 30 0.63 -3.69 -49.78
CA VAL A 30 -0.34 -4.30 -48.85
C VAL A 30 0.35 -5.19 -47.86
N GLY A 31 1.26 -6.08 -48.31
CA GLY A 31 2.03 -6.96 -47.42
C GLY A 31 2.90 -6.19 -46.40
N GLY A 32 3.54 -5.11 -46.83
CA GLY A 32 4.34 -4.26 -45.97
C GLY A 32 3.52 -3.45 -44.97
N ALA A 33 2.33 -3.01 -45.33
CA ALA A 33 1.42 -2.37 -44.37
C ALA A 33 0.97 -3.34 -43.29
N ILE A 34 0.62 -4.58 -43.66
CA ILE A 34 0.25 -5.63 -42.70
C ILE A 34 1.45 -5.96 -41.79
N ALA A 35 2.65 -6.12 -42.37
CA ALA A 35 3.86 -6.38 -41.58
C ALA A 35 4.20 -5.24 -40.60
N ALA A 36 4.07 -4.00 -41.02
CA ALA A 36 4.28 -2.83 -40.17
C ALA A 36 3.28 -2.80 -39.00
N LEU A 37 2.00 -3.08 -39.25
CA LEU A 37 0.97 -3.19 -38.20
C LEU A 37 1.26 -4.35 -37.26
N ALA A 38 1.69 -5.50 -37.76
CA ALA A 38 2.04 -6.66 -36.95
C ALA A 38 3.25 -6.36 -36.06
N VAL A 39 4.28 -5.70 -36.57
CA VAL A 39 5.45 -5.27 -35.80
C VAL A 39 5.02 -4.30 -34.69
N LEU A 40 4.26 -3.29 -35.00
CA LEU A 40 3.76 -2.33 -34.02
C LEU A 40 2.95 -3.04 -32.91
N PHE A 41 2.04 -3.93 -33.30
CA PHE A 41 1.22 -4.71 -32.37
C PHE A 41 2.06 -5.57 -31.44
N LEU A 42 3.08 -6.27 -31.94
CA LEU A 42 4.00 -7.06 -31.14
C LEU A 42 4.77 -6.18 -30.12
N PHE A 43 5.30 -5.03 -30.55
CA PHE A 43 5.99 -4.12 -29.63
C PHE A 43 5.06 -3.58 -28.55
N VAL A 44 3.81 -3.26 -28.89
CA VAL A 44 2.79 -2.85 -27.91
C VAL A 44 2.51 -3.99 -26.93
N LEU A 45 2.33 -5.22 -27.40
CA LEU A 45 2.14 -6.40 -26.53
C LEU A 45 3.32 -6.60 -25.57
N PHE A 46 4.55 -6.62 -26.09
CA PHE A 46 5.74 -6.79 -25.25
C PHE A 46 5.92 -5.65 -24.25
N SER A 47 5.58 -4.42 -24.64
CA SER A 47 5.66 -3.27 -23.73
C SER A 47 4.59 -3.28 -22.63
N SER A 48 3.50 -4.05 -22.80
CA SER A 48 2.44 -4.20 -21.82
C SER A 48 2.74 -5.26 -20.73
N VAL A 49 3.84 -6.00 -20.87
CA VAL A 49 4.23 -7.04 -19.93
C VAL A 49 5.11 -6.45 -18.83
N ARG A 50 4.79 -6.77 -17.58
CA ARG A 50 5.57 -6.41 -16.39
C ARG A 50 5.88 -7.65 -15.59
N ARG A 51 7.08 -7.67 -15.01
CA ARG A 51 7.50 -8.70 -14.06
C ARG A 51 7.74 -8.06 -12.70
N VAL A 52 7.13 -8.63 -11.68
CA VAL A 52 7.33 -8.27 -10.27
C VAL A 52 8.12 -9.40 -9.61
N SER A 53 9.20 -9.07 -8.91
CA SER A 53 10.05 -10.04 -8.21
C SER A 53 9.39 -10.51 -6.90
N GLU A 54 9.90 -11.57 -6.29
CA GLU A 54 9.34 -12.12 -5.04
C GLU A 54 9.42 -11.14 -3.84
N ASN A 55 10.43 -10.28 -3.84
CA ASN A 55 10.65 -9.29 -2.78
C ASN A 55 10.14 -7.89 -3.12
N GLU A 56 9.27 -7.82 -4.12
CA GLU A 56 8.72 -6.57 -4.64
C GLU A 56 7.20 -6.65 -4.75
N ILE A 57 6.59 -5.49 -4.84
CA ILE A 57 5.20 -5.28 -5.20
C ILE A 57 5.13 -4.30 -6.37
N GLY A 58 4.09 -4.41 -7.17
CA GLY A 58 3.78 -3.43 -8.19
C GLY A 58 2.56 -2.60 -7.78
N ILE A 59 2.72 -1.28 -7.72
CA ILE A 59 1.62 -0.35 -7.53
C ILE A 59 1.17 0.13 -8.90
N VAL A 60 -0.10 -0.07 -9.20
CA VAL A 60 -0.69 0.33 -10.48
C VAL A 60 -1.20 1.76 -10.36
N VAL A 61 -0.70 2.65 -11.21
CA VAL A 61 -1.21 4.01 -11.36
C VAL A 61 -1.92 4.12 -12.71
N LYS A 62 -3.21 4.41 -12.69
CA LYS A 62 -4.03 4.55 -13.89
C LYS A 62 -4.11 6.02 -14.31
N HIS A 63 -3.82 6.31 -15.57
CA HIS A 63 -3.80 7.69 -16.09
C HIS A 63 -5.15 8.18 -16.59
N PHE A 64 -6.05 7.28 -16.99
CA PHE A 64 -7.35 7.60 -17.57
C PHE A 64 -8.48 6.95 -16.76
N GLY A 65 -9.58 7.63 -16.64
CA GLY A 65 -10.77 7.20 -15.90
C GLY A 65 -11.44 8.38 -15.24
N ASP A 66 -12.47 8.08 -14.45
CA ASP A 66 -13.18 9.08 -13.67
C ASP A 66 -12.24 9.70 -12.63
N GLU A 67 -12.55 10.91 -12.21
CA GLU A 67 -11.78 11.58 -11.16
C GLU A 67 -12.07 10.95 -9.80
N LEU A 68 -11.04 10.90 -8.96
CA LEU A 68 -11.21 10.48 -7.58
C LEU A 68 -12.17 11.44 -6.84
N PRO A 69 -13.03 10.93 -5.96
CA PRO A 69 -13.82 11.75 -5.07
C PRO A 69 -12.93 12.70 -4.24
N SER A 70 -13.45 13.90 -3.94
CA SER A 70 -12.70 14.88 -3.15
C SER A 70 -12.27 14.30 -1.80
N GLY A 71 -10.97 14.37 -1.51
CA GLY A 71 -10.38 13.89 -0.26
C GLY A 71 -9.93 12.43 -0.25
N THR A 72 -10.10 11.70 -1.36
CA THR A 72 -9.55 10.35 -1.55
C THR A 72 -8.29 10.40 -2.41
N ILE A 73 -7.36 9.50 -2.14
CA ILE A 73 -6.06 9.40 -2.83
C ILE A 73 -5.96 8.08 -3.59
N ILE A 74 -6.61 7.03 -3.08
CA ILE A 74 -6.53 5.67 -3.61
C ILE A 74 -7.82 5.31 -4.35
N ALA A 75 -7.69 4.88 -5.58
CA ALA A 75 -8.80 4.43 -6.42
C ALA A 75 -9.21 2.99 -6.06
N THR A 76 -10.50 2.78 -5.82
CA THR A 76 -11.07 1.46 -5.48
C THR A 76 -11.97 0.90 -6.58
N ASN A 77 -12.57 1.77 -7.42
CA ASN A 77 -13.52 1.40 -8.47
C ASN A 77 -12.98 1.65 -9.89
N GLY A 78 -11.65 1.76 -10.02
CA GLY A 78 -11.00 1.95 -11.32
C GLY A 78 -10.95 3.39 -11.81
N GLU A 79 -11.09 4.37 -10.92
CA GLU A 79 -10.83 5.78 -11.17
C GLU A 79 -9.36 6.00 -11.57
N LYS A 80 -9.02 7.17 -12.08
CA LYS A 80 -7.62 7.54 -12.36
C LYS A 80 -6.85 7.70 -11.05
N GLY A 81 -5.55 7.39 -11.05
CA GLY A 81 -4.68 7.49 -9.88
C GLY A 81 -4.16 6.15 -9.39
N PRO A 82 -3.51 6.13 -8.21
CA PRO A 82 -3.03 4.92 -7.59
C PRO A 82 -4.17 3.97 -7.26
N GLN A 83 -4.08 2.72 -7.71
CA GLN A 83 -5.12 1.72 -7.47
C GLN A 83 -4.91 1.04 -6.11
N SER A 84 -6.01 0.68 -5.44
CA SER A 84 -5.98 -0.07 -4.17
C SER A 84 -5.31 -1.43 -4.31
N LYS A 85 -5.54 -2.09 -5.45
CA LYS A 85 -5.01 -3.42 -5.74
C LYS A 85 -3.55 -3.36 -6.16
N ILE A 86 -2.69 -4.11 -5.48
CA ILE A 86 -1.27 -4.26 -5.81
C ILE A 86 -1.03 -5.48 -6.69
N LEU A 87 0.05 -5.45 -7.47
CA LEU A 87 0.55 -6.59 -8.22
C LEU A 87 1.51 -7.39 -7.34
N GLY A 88 1.21 -8.67 -7.15
CA GLY A 88 2.09 -9.62 -6.49
C GLY A 88 3.22 -10.11 -7.40
N PRO A 89 4.11 -11.01 -6.88
CA PRO A 89 5.17 -11.60 -7.67
C PRO A 89 4.62 -12.36 -8.90
N GLY A 90 5.32 -12.23 -10.03
CA GLY A 90 4.97 -12.92 -11.26
C GLY A 90 4.99 -12.05 -12.50
N TRP A 91 4.44 -12.60 -13.57
CA TRP A 91 4.27 -11.91 -14.85
C TRP A 91 2.86 -11.34 -14.93
N HIS A 92 2.77 -10.04 -15.24
CA HIS A 92 1.52 -9.32 -15.43
C HIS A 92 1.43 -8.83 -16.86
N PHE A 93 0.29 -9.09 -17.48
CA PHE A 93 0.01 -8.78 -18.87
C PHE A 93 -1.07 -7.71 -18.96
N TRP A 94 -1.21 -7.10 -20.15
CA TRP A 94 -2.25 -6.11 -20.44
C TRP A 94 -2.12 -4.78 -19.72
N LEU A 95 -0.93 -4.50 -19.19
CA LEU A 95 -0.60 -3.22 -18.56
C LEU A 95 -0.11 -2.23 -19.63
N TRP A 96 -1.03 -1.74 -20.41
CA TRP A 96 -0.75 -0.89 -21.59
C TRP A 96 -0.01 0.38 -21.17
N PRO A 97 1.20 0.64 -21.71
CA PRO A 97 1.94 1.88 -21.48
C PRO A 97 1.12 3.08 -21.95
N GLY A 98 1.12 4.13 -21.14
CA GLY A 98 0.29 5.32 -21.36
C GLY A 98 -1.11 5.23 -20.72
N LEU A 99 -1.66 4.04 -20.51
CA LEU A 99 -2.86 3.85 -19.68
C LEU A 99 -2.51 3.57 -18.24
N TYR A 100 -1.44 2.78 -18.02
CA TYR A 100 -0.98 2.36 -16.71
C TYR A 100 0.50 2.65 -16.55
N ASP A 101 0.86 3.17 -15.40
CA ASP A 101 2.22 3.15 -14.89
C ASP A 101 2.33 2.15 -13.72
N ILE A 102 3.46 1.47 -13.64
CA ILE A 102 3.69 0.45 -12.61
C ILE A 102 4.92 0.85 -11.83
N GLU A 103 4.71 1.23 -10.59
CA GLU A 103 5.76 1.54 -9.64
C GLU A 103 6.15 0.26 -8.91
N ILE A 104 7.40 -0.16 -9.05
CA ILE A 104 7.93 -1.35 -8.37
C ILE A 104 8.58 -0.89 -7.08
N GLU A 105 8.07 -1.41 -5.96
CA GLU A 105 8.57 -1.10 -4.63
C GLU A 105 8.93 -2.38 -3.85
N PRO A 106 9.91 -2.31 -2.93
CA PRO A 106 10.24 -3.45 -2.10
C PRO A 106 9.11 -3.76 -1.10
N ILE A 107 8.98 -5.02 -0.71
CA ILE A 107 8.10 -5.42 0.38
C ILE A 107 8.58 -4.83 1.71
N VAL A 108 7.66 -4.55 2.61
CA VAL A 108 7.98 -4.11 3.97
C VAL A 108 8.45 -5.32 4.80
N ARG A 109 9.65 -5.21 5.37
CA ARG A 109 10.25 -6.22 6.23
C ARG A 109 10.39 -5.69 7.64
N VAL A 110 9.77 -6.37 8.59
CA VAL A 110 9.88 -6.08 10.01
C VAL A 110 10.70 -7.19 10.67
N THR A 111 11.81 -6.82 11.28
CA THR A 111 12.71 -7.78 11.97
C THR A 111 12.18 -8.13 13.35
N SER A 112 12.77 -9.15 14.01
CA SER A 112 12.40 -9.56 15.37
C SER A 112 12.66 -8.49 16.43
N GLU A 113 13.51 -7.52 16.13
CA GLU A 113 13.84 -6.41 17.03
C GLU A 113 12.99 -5.16 16.77
N GLN A 114 12.11 -5.21 15.78
CA GLN A 114 11.36 -4.05 15.31
C GLN A 114 9.85 -4.29 15.33
N VAL A 115 9.15 -3.20 15.31
CA VAL A 115 7.70 -3.11 15.10
C VAL A 115 7.43 -2.09 13.98
N GLY A 116 6.49 -2.39 13.10
CA GLY A 116 6.06 -1.45 12.06
C GLY A 116 4.88 -0.62 12.52
N LEU A 117 5.08 0.69 12.67
CA LEU A 117 4.04 1.66 12.97
C LEU A 117 3.31 2.01 11.67
N ILE A 118 1.99 1.91 11.67
CA ILE A 118 1.17 2.09 10.48
C ILE A 118 0.51 3.46 10.50
N THR A 119 0.66 4.21 9.41
CA THR A 119 -0.12 5.42 9.15
C THR A 119 -0.87 5.25 7.83
N ALA A 120 -2.20 5.31 7.86
CA ALA A 120 -3.02 5.29 6.65
C ALA A 120 -3.16 6.71 6.08
N VAL A 121 -2.85 6.87 4.80
CA VAL A 121 -2.90 8.17 4.10
C VAL A 121 -4.31 8.49 3.66
N ASP A 122 -5.14 7.46 3.42
CA ASP A 122 -6.52 7.57 2.95
C ASP A 122 -7.46 6.76 3.85
N GLY A 123 -8.75 7.05 3.75
CA GLY A 123 -9.81 6.43 4.54
C GLY A 123 -10.73 7.45 5.19
N ALA A 124 -11.66 6.97 6.01
CA ALA A 124 -12.58 7.82 6.75
C ALA A 124 -11.82 8.74 7.75
N PRO A 125 -12.30 9.94 8.03
CA PRO A 125 -11.67 10.78 9.05
C PRO A 125 -11.76 10.11 10.43
N LEU A 126 -10.72 10.30 11.26
CA LEU A 126 -10.74 9.84 12.64
C LEU A 126 -11.94 10.48 13.40
N PRO A 127 -12.57 9.71 14.31
CA PRO A 127 -13.57 10.24 15.21
C PRO A 127 -13.03 11.41 16.04
N LYS A 128 -13.90 12.37 16.39
CA LYS A 128 -13.49 13.53 17.19
C LYS A 128 -12.92 13.11 18.53
N GLY A 129 -11.76 13.64 18.87
CA GLY A 129 -11.08 13.37 20.14
C GLY A 129 -10.18 12.13 20.14
N GLN A 130 -10.10 11.39 19.04
CA GLN A 130 -9.16 10.28 18.89
C GLN A 130 -7.92 10.73 18.12
N ALA A 131 -6.75 10.35 18.62
CA ALA A 131 -5.45 10.57 17.97
C ALA A 131 -5.02 9.39 17.10
N PHE A 132 -5.58 8.20 17.34
CA PHE A 132 -5.30 6.96 16.62
C PHE A 132 -6.60 6.30 16.20
N ALA A 133 -6.57 5.59 15.07
CA ALA A 133 -7.62 4.66 14.71
C ALA A 133 -7.60 3.45 15.67
N ALA A 134 -8.77 2.86 15.90
CA ALA A 134 -8.90 1.70 16.77
C ALA A 134 -8.04 0.52 16.31
N GLU A 135 -7.75 -0.40 17.22
CA GLU A 135 -7.10 -1.66 16.88
C GLU A 135 -7.95 -2.48 15.91
N TRP A 136 -7.28 -3.18 15.00
CA TRP A 136 -7.93 -3.97 13.97
C TRP A 136 -8.31 -5.37 14.47
N ASP A 137 -9.56 -5.72 14.40
CA ASP A 137 -10.04 -7.06 14.73
C ASP A 137 -9.48 -8.13 13.79
N GLN A 138 -9.29 -7.77 12.51
CA GLN A 138 -8.80 -8.66 11.47
C GLN A 138 -7.60 -8.05 10.73
N PRO A 139 -6.39 -8.02 11.33
CA PRO A 139 -5.24 -7.32 10.77
C PRO A 139 -4.87 -7.77 9.35
N GLY A 140 -5.02 -9.07 9.06
CA GLY A 140 -4.71 -9.61 7.72
C GLY A 140 -5.60 -9.05 6.61
N LYS A 141 -6.88 -8.79 6.89
CA LYS A 141 -7.80 -8.18 5.92
C LYS A 141 -7.60 -6.67 5.83
N MET A 142 -7.37 -6.03 6.98
CA MET A 142 -7.18 -4.57 7.04
C MET A 142 -5.91 -4.11 6.29
N LEU A 143 -4.91 -4.96 6.14
CA LEU A 143 -3.74 -4.68 5.29
C LEU A 143 -4.03 -4.74 3.78
N MET A 144 -5.18 -5.27 3.39
CA MET A 144 -5.65 -5.22 2.01
C MET A 144 -6.31 -3.87 1.77
N ALA A 145 -5.70 -3.01 0.95
CA ALA A 145 -6.16 -1.64 0.73
C ALA A 145 -7.63 -1.54 0.28
N GLU A 146 -8.07 -2.47 -0.57
CA GLU A 146 -9.46 -2.53 -1.04
C GLU A 146 -10.44 -2.80 0.12
N TYR A 147 -10.13 -3.76 0.98
CA TYR A 147 -10.94 -4.06 2.16
C TYR A 147 -10.93 -2.90 3.17
N PHE A 148 -9.74 -2.34 3.45
CA PHE A 148 -9.58 -1.22 4.38
C PHE A 148 -10.46 -0.03 4.00
N LEU A 149 -10.48 0.34 2.72
CA LEU A 149 -11.20 1.52 2.23
C LEU A 149 -12.71 1.30 2.06
N ASN A 150 -13.14 0.09 1.71
CA ASN A 150 -14.56 -0.19 1.40
C ASN A 150 -15.30 -0.85 2.56
N GLU A 151 -14.85 -2.05 2.98
CA GLU A 151 -15.58 -2.89 3.93
C GLU A 151 -15.10 -2.72 5.37
N GLY A 152 -13.80 -2.44 5.54
CA GLY A 152 -13.13 -2.36 6.85
C GLY A 152 -13.39 -1.05 7.59
N ASN A 153 -14.07 -0.07 6.99
CA ASN A 153 -14.27 1.27 7.54
C ASN A 153 -12.95 1.87 8.08
N GLY A 154 -11.87 1.69 7.32
CA GLY A 154 -10.54 2.15 7.72
C GLY A 154 -10.47 3.66 7.86
N HIS A 155 -9.84 4.11 8.93
CA HIS A 155 -9.65 5.54 9.21
C HIS A 155 -8.25 5.98 8.77
N ARG A 156 -8.18 7.15 8.10
CA ARG A 156 -6.89 7.78 7.79
C ARG A 156 -6.22 8.27 9.06
N GLY A 157 -4.88 8.27 9.06
CA GLY A 157 -4.06 8.70 10.19
C GLY A 157 -3.34 7.53 10.86
N PRO A 158 -2.71 7.80 12.02
CA PRO A 158 -2.00 6.79 12.76
C PRO A 158 -2.94 5.65 13.22
N GLN A 159 -2.50 4.41 13.06
CA GLN A 159 -3.25 3.22 13.48
C GLN A 159 -2.73 2.75 14.85
N ALA A 160 -3.62 2.31 15.74
CA ALA A 160 -3.21 1.66 16.99
C ALA A 160 -2.57 0.28 16.70
N SER A 161 -3.05 -0.40 15.68
CA SER A 161 -2.49 -1.66 15.19
C SER A 161 -1.10 -1.49 14.61
N VAL A 162 -0.27 -2.53 14.75
CA VAL A 162 1.12 -2.54 14.30
C VAL A 162 1.44 -3.77 13.46
N LEU A 163 2.49 -3.68 12.66
CA LEU A 163 3.09 -4.84 12.01
C LEU A 163 4.08 -5.52 12.95
N LYS A 164 3.82 -6.79 13.25
CA LYS A 164 4.73 -7.68 13.97
C LYS A 164 5.86 -8.15 13.04
N PRO A 165 6.91 -8.82 13.55
CA PRO A 165 7.96 -9.36 12.69
C PRO A 165 7.41 -10.21 11.55
N GLY A 166 7.88 -9.92 10.32
CA GLY A 166 7.41 -10.59 9.12
C GLY A 166 7.69 -9.81 7.84
N ASN A 167 7.26 -10.39 6.72
CA ASN A 167 7.33 -9.79 5.39
C ASN A 167 5.92 -9.44 4.93
N TYR A 168 5.70 -8.17 4.58
CA TYR A 168 4.38 -7.66 4.23
C TYR A 168 4.35 -7.10 2.82
N ARG A 169 3.37 -7.57 2.04
CA ARG A 169 3.01 -7.02 0.74
C ARG A 169 1.76 -6.17 0.94
N LEU A 170 1.95 -4.88 1.04
CA LEU A 170 0.88 -3.92 1.28
C LEU A 170 1.01 -2.74 0.32
N ASN A 171 -0.07 -2.01 0.12
CA ASN A 171 -0.07 -0.82 -0.71
C ASN A 171 0.60 0.34 0.03
N THR A 172 1.85 0.65 -0.34
CA THR A 172 2.67 1.71 0.28
C THR A 172 2.16 3.12 -0.06
N ARG A 173 1.27 3.25 -1.04
CA ARG A 173 0.56 4.51 -1.30
C ARG A 173 -0.57 4.74 -0.29
N LEU A 174 -1.14 3.68 0.27
CA LEU A 174 -2.13 3.76 1.34
C LEU A 174 -1.49 3.74 2.72
N PHE A 175 -0.54 2.82 2.95
CA PHE A 175 0.06 2.61 4.26
C PHE A 175 1.52 3.04 4.27
N GLN A 176 1.82 4.08 5.02
CA GLN A 176 3.18 4.47 5.37
C GLN A 176 3.59 3.68 6.62
N ILE A 177 4.75 3.05 6.56
CA ILE A 177 5.25 2.20 7.64
C ILE A 177 6.56 2.76 8.17
N ASP A 178 6.55 3.15 9.43
CA ASP A 178 7.75 3.58 10.15
C ASP A 178 8.21 2.44 11.07
N LEU A 179 9.49 2.06 10.94
CA LEU A 179 10.06 1.00 11.79
C LEU A 179 10.56 1.60 13.10
N ALA A 180 10.08 1.06 14.21
CA ALA A 180 10.52 1.40 15.56
C ALA A 180 11.06 0.15 16.27
N ASP A 181 11.86 0.33 17.33
CA ASP A 181 12.35 -0.78 18.11
C ASP A 181 11.22 -1.42 18.92
N ALA A 182 11.23 -2.75 19.02
CA ALA A 182 10.30 -3.48 19.85
C ALA A 182 10.63 -3.22 21.34
N THR A 183 9.59 -3.06 22.15
CA THR A 183 9.76 -2.84 23.59
C THR A 183 10.19 -4.15 24.28
N ASN A 184 11.33 -4.14 24.93
CA ASN A 184 11.82 -5.27 25.70
C ASN A 184 11.76 -4.98 27.19
N ILE A 185 10.97 -5.78 27.93
CA ILE A 185 10.90 -5.71 29.40
C ILE A 185 11.85 -6.78 29.94
N PRO A 186 12.97 -6.37 30.60
CA PRO A 186 13.95 -7.31 31.16
C PRO A 186 13.36 -8.22 32.23
N LYS A 187 14.02 -9.37 32.46
CA LYS A 187 13.70 -10.23 33.62
C LYS A 187 13.86 -9.45 34.92
N ALA A 188 12.95 -9.68 35.84
CA ALA A 188 12.87 -9.00 37.16
C ALA A 188 12.39 -7.54 37.12
N MET A 189 11.89 -7.05 35.98
CA MET A 189 11.20 -5.77 35.86
C MET A 189 9.76 -5.98 35.40
N VAL A 190 8.91 -5.00 35.64
CA VAL A 190 7.55 -4.91 35.12
C VAL A 190 7.42 -3.60 34.35
N GLY A 191 6.60 -3.61 33.29
CA GLY A 191 6.31 -2.41 32.52
C GLY A 191 4.97 -1.83 32.95
N VAL A 192 4.94 -0.56 33.33
CA VAL A 192 3.70 0.20 33.48
C VAL A 192 3.38 0.84 32.15
N ILE A 193 2.18 0.53 31.64
CA ILE A 193 1.72 1.05 30.34
C ILE A 193 0.76 2.21 30.56
N LYS A 194 1.03 3.31 29.83
CA LYS A 194 0.10 4.42 29.70
C LYS A 194 -0.41 4.43 28.26
N SER A 195 -1.71 4.22 28.11
CA SER A 195 -2.38 4.22 26.81
C SER A 195 -2.88 5.61 26.43
N ASN A 196 -2.53 6.06 25.20
CA ASN A 196 -3.13 7.23 24.58
C ASN A 196 -4.30 6.86 23.65
N VAL A 197 -4.68 5.57 23.62
CA VAL A 197 -5.70 4.97 22.77
C VAL A 197 -6.81 4.36 23.61
N GLY A 198 -8.00 4.21 23.05
CA GLY A 198 -9.16 3.65 23.72
C GLY A 198 -10.15 4.72 24.17
N GLU A 199 -11.22 4.26 24.79
CA GLU A 199 -12.24 5.13 25.35
C GLU A 199 -11.71 5.87 26.58
N SER A 200 -12.17 7.11 26.75
CA SER A 200 -11.88 7.84 27.99
C SER A 200 -12.64 7.19 29.14
N PRO A 201 -11.98 6.93 30.29
CA PRO A 201 -12.67 6.33 31.43
C PRO A 201 -13.83 7.24 31.87
N ALA A 202 -14.89 6.62 32.35
CA ALA A 202 -16.01 7.36 32.95
C ALA A 202 -15.54 8.14 34.16
N ALA A 203 -15.90 9.42 34.25
CA ALA A 203 -15.62 10.21 35.43
C ALA A 203 -16.45 9.66 36.61
N THR A 204 -15.77 9.26 37.66
CA THR A 204 -16.41 8.86 38.94
C THR A 204 -16.17 10.00 39.93
N ASP A 205 -17.23 10.49 40.53
CA ASP A 205 -17.22 11.63 41.50
C ASP A 205 -16.54 12.92 41.01
N GLY A 206 -16.55 13.17 39.68
CA GLY A 206 -15.95 14.36 39.05
C GLY A 206 -14.43 14.29 38.82
N GLU A 207 -13.77 13.21 39.22
CA GLU A 207 -12.37 12.95 38.89
C GLU A 207 -12.26 11.87 37.81
N ILE A 208 -11.36 12.09 36.87
CA ILE A 208 -11.02 11.08 35.85
C ILE A 208 -10.07 10.08 36.52
N ALA A 209 -10.42 8.80 36.49
CA ALA A 209 -9.55 7.73 37.01
C ALA A 209 -8.19 7.78 36.30
N SER A 210 -7.12 7.85 37.06
CA SER A 210 -5.75 7.79 36.56
C SER A 210 -5.32 6.36 36.19
N ILE A 211 -5.90 5.36 36.88
CA ILE A 211 -5.69 3.93 36.67
C ILE A 211 -6.97 3.37 36.05
N VAL A 212 -6.83 2.70 34.90
CA VAL A 212 -7.95 2.27 34.06
C VAL A 212 -7.81 0.80 33.67
N ALA A 213 -8.91 0.23 33.23
CA ALA A 213 -8.88 -1.14 32.69
C ALA A 213 -8.10 -1.20 31.37
N LYS A 214 -7.62 -2.37 31.04
CA LYS A 214 -6.92 -2.61 29.78
C LYS A 214 -7.83 -2.29 28.59
N GLY A 215 -7.35 -1.47 27.66
CA GLY A 215 -8.09 -0.99 26.49
C GLY A 215 -8.66 0.42 26.64
N GLU A 216 -8.67 0.98 27.82
CA GLU A 216 -9.04 2.37 28.09
C GLU A 216 -7.84 3.31 28.02
N ARG A 217 -8.11 4.60 27.83
CA ARG A 217 -7.09 5.65 27.84
C ARG A 217 -6.68 5.97 29.28
N GLY A 218 -5.41 5.80 29.60
CA GLY A 218 -4.85 6.04 30.93
C GLY A 218 -3.77 5.04 31.29
N ILE A 219 -3.44 4.99 32.56
CA ILE A 219 -2.48 4.02 33.10
C ILE A 219 -3.23 2.72 33.37
N TRP A 220 -2.80 1.62 32.74
CA TRP A 220 -3.46 0.33 32.95
C TRP A 220 -3.14 -0.25 34.33
N GLU A 221 -4.18 -0.76 34.99
CA GLU A 221 -4.06 -1.42 36.29
C GLU A 221 -3.15 -2.64 36.24
N GLU A 222 -3.23 -3.40 35.13
CA GLU A 222 -2.46 -4.63 34.96
C GLU A 222 -1.07 -4.31 34.35
N PRO A 223 0.05 -4.55 35.09
CA PRO A 223 1.37 -4.31 34.57
C PRO A 223 1.78 -5.36 33.55
N LEU A 224 2.67 -4.97 32.63
CA LEU A 224 3.23 -5.86 31.63
C LEU A 224 4.37 -6.69 32.26
N HIS A 225 4.32 -8.00 32.01
CA HIS A 225 5.35 -8.94 32.43
C HIS A 225 6.60 -8.91 31.54
N PRO A 226 7.75 -9.41 32.08
CA PRO A 226 8.99 -9.52 31.29
C PRO A 226 8.78 -10.27 29.99
N ASN A 227 8.90 -9.57 28.87
CA ASN A 227 8.77 -10.13 27.52
C ASN A 227 9.18 -9.08 26.48
N LYS A 228 9.40 -9.53 25.24
CA LYS A 228 9.47 -8.65 24.08
C LYS A 228 8.07 -8.38 23.55
N LEU A 229 7.70 -7.12 23.48
CA LEU A 229 6.37 -6.66 23.10
C LEU A 229 6.43 -5.85 21.81
N TYR A 230 5.49 -6.13 20.94
CA TYR A 230 5.29 -5.42 19.67
C TYR A 230 4.07 -4.52 19.81
N LEU A 231 4.28 -3.33 20.36
CA LEU A 231 3.24 -2.34 20.62
C LEU A 231 3.53 -1.07 19.83
N ASN A 232 2.50 -0.28 19.55
CA ASN A 232 2.67 1.03 18.96
C ASN A 232 3.28 1.99 20.00
N THR A 233 4.57 2.30 19.86
CA THR A 233 5.33 3.16 20.76
C THR A 233 4.84 4.61 20.81
N ASN A 234 4.05 5.05 19.81
CA ASN A 234 3.40 6.35 19.79
C ASN A 234 2.03 6.33 20.50
N ALA A 235 1.37 5.18 20.51
CA ALA A 235 0.08 4.98 21.16
C ALA A 235 0.23 4.57 22.63
N TYR A 236 1.30 3.87 22.97
CA TYR A 236 1.56 3.32 24.29
C TYR A 236 2.93 3.76 24.81
N GLU A 237 2.94 4.44 25.94
CA GLU A 237 4.16 4.79 26.69
C GLU A 237 4.41 3.73 27.76
N ILE A 238 5.60 3.13 27.77
CA ILE A 238 5.96 2.07 28.74
C ILE A 238 7.10 2.56 29.61
N THR A 239 6.88 2.55 30.93
CA THR A 239 7.88 2.84 31.94
C THR A 239 8.27 1.55 32.65
N LEU A 240 9.59 1.29 32.77
CA LEU A 240 10.16 0.10 33.44
C LEU A 240 10.49 0.36 34.88
#